data_e2f1276b5298cb4032ba3d6b23b9e2bc
#
_entry.id   e2f1276b5298cb4032ba3d6b23b9e2bc
#
_cell.length_a   1.000
_cell.length_b   1.000
_cell.length_c   1.000
_cell.angle_alpha   90.00
_cell.angle_beta   90.00
_cell.angle_gamma   90.00
#
_symmetry.space_group_name_H-M   'P 1'
#
loop_
_entity.id
_entity.type
_entity.pdbx_description
1 polymer ?
#
loop_
_entity_poly.entity_id
_entity_poly.type
_entity_poly.pdbx_seq_one_letter_code
_entity_poly.pdbx_strand_id
1 'polypeptide(L)'
;MRIIALIVAIGACVLSPLALAQDDCSVPKASTDKWAVAAPESVGLASAALCPMVKWLNDSKENVHAVLVARHGTLVFEQYFSGSDEAWGRPLGNIAFGPEVRHDERSATKSIIALLLGIAIDRGLIKSIDEPVLSFFPEYADLRTPEKDRITLRHLVTMSAGLEWHELDIPYTSAANSENRMDAASDPYRFALEQPVVAPPGEIWNYNSGATELVAAVVKKAARKPVDEFARELLFEPLGITDVEWPKDVHGNVIAAGALRLRPRDLAKIGQLVLQRGNWRGTEVVPASWIDAATTPQINGFGTDFYGYFFWLGRSLVDRHEIRWAAAVGLGGQRLFIVPELDLVVAMNAGLYQSPVQALVALKALNQYVLKAAHRRSP
;
A
#
# COMPACT_ATOMS: atom_id res chain seq x y z
N MET A 1 5.08 63.15 -62.55
CA MET A 1 4.12 62.80 -61.50
C MET A 1 4.30 61.32 -61.21
N ARG A 2 4.93 60.94 -60.09
CA ARG A 2 5.09 59.55 -59.61
C ARG A 2 4.21 59.41 -58.39
N ILE A 3 3.21 58.56 -58.47
CA ILE A 3 2.29 58.23 -57.38
C ILE A 3 2.95 57.13 -56.58
N ILE A 4 3.23 57.41 -55.31
CA ILE A 4 3.73 56.45 -54.30
C ILE A 4 2.50 55.81 -53.64
N ALA A 5 2.28 54.53 -53.83
CA ALA A 5 1.26 53.76 -53.13
C ALA A 5 1.82 53.32 -51.77
N LEU A 6 1.14 53.75 -50.69
CA LEU A 6 1.47 53.36 -49.32
C LEU A 6 0.73 52.04 -49.01
N ILE A 7 1.46 50.94 -48.83
CA ILE A 7 0.87 49.64 -48.39
C ILE A 7 0.90 49.68 -46.85
N VAL A 8 -0.29 49.76 -46.25
CA VAL A 8 -0.50 49.55 -44.81
C VAL A 8 -0.62 48.03 -44.55
N ALA A 9 0.39 47.45 -43.95
CA ALA A 9 0.36 46.06 -43.45
C ALA A 9 -0.41 46.03 -42.12
N ILE A 10 -1.62 45.46 -42.10
CA ILE A 10 -2.38 45.17 -40.88
C ILE A 10 -1.81 43.88 -40.32
N GLY A 11 -1.00 43.99 -39.27
CA GLY A 11 -0.54 42.85 -38.49
C GLY A 11 -1.68 42.26 -37.69
N ALA A 12 -2.17 41.08 -38.07
CA ALA A 12 -3.09 40.28 -37.27
C ALA A 12 -2.33 39.73 -36.06
N CYS A 13 -2.55 40.31 -34.87
CA CYS A 13 -2.15 39.70 -33.62
C CYS A 13 -2.96 38.41 -33.43
N VAL A 14 -2.36 37.28 -33.70
CA VAL A 14 -2.88 35.98 -33.30
C VAL A 14 -2.72 35.88 -31.79
N LEU A 15 -3.75 36.21 -31.05
CA LEU A 15 -3.87 35.87 -29.62
C LEU A 15 -3.95 34.34 -29.54
N SER A 16 -2.81 33.71 -29.26
CA SER A 16 -2.81 32.32 -28.80
C SER A 16 -3.71 32.24 -27.58
N PRO A 17 -4.71 31.36 -27.54
CA PRO A 17 -5.43 31.11 -26.30
C PRO A 17 -4.42 30.62 -25.28
N LEU A 18 -4.23 31.37 -24.21
CA LEU A 18 -3.66 30.85 -22.96
C LEU A 18 -4.50 29.63 -22.64
N ALA A 19 -3.93 28.46 -22.83
CA ALA A 19 -4.46 27.23 -22.27
C ALA A 19 -4.48 27.47 -20.74
N LEU A 20 -5.62 27.83 -20.21
CA LEU A 20 -5.89 27.72 -18.79
C LEU A 20 -5.55 26.28 -18.47
N ALA A 21 -4.55 26.07 -17.61
CA ALA A 21 -4.32 24.77 -17.00
C ALA A 21 -5.66 24.40 -16.39
N GLN A 22 -6.36 23.51 -17.04
CA GLN A 22 -7.60 22.95 -16.56
C GLN A 22 -7.22 22.29 -15.24
N ASP A 23 -7.84 22.68 -14.13
CA ASP A 23 -7.83 21.95 -12.87
C ASP A 23 -8.48 20.60 -13.21
N ASP A 24 -7.65 19.65 -13.69
CA ASP A 24 -8.12 18.48 -14.42
C ASP A 24 -8.54 17.38 -13.44
N CYS A 25 -9.71 17.63 -12.81
CA CYS A 25 -10.48 16.64 -12.08
C CYS A 25 -11.38 15.88 -13.05
N SER A 26 -10.81 15.48 -14.17
CA SER A 26 -11.54 14.75 -15.21
C SER A 26 -11.92 13.36 -14.71
N VAL A 27 -13.01 12.84 -15.25
CA VAL A 27 -13.44 11.45 -15.02
C VAL A 27 -12.30 10.51 -15.45
N PRO A 28 -11.90 9.53 -14.61
CA PRO A 28 -10.91 8.55 -14.99
C PRO A 28 -11.23 7.87 -16.31
N LYS A 29 -10.22 7.60 -17.13
CA LYS A 29 -10.43 6.93 -18.41
C LYS A 29 -10.73 5.44 -18.19
N ALA A 30 -11.76 4.93 -18.87
CA ALA A 30 -11.98 3.50 -18.93
C ALA A 30 -10.77 2.79 -19.53
N SER A 31 -10.40 1.64 -19.00
CA SER A 31 -9.29 0.84 -19.48
C SER A 31 -9.68 -0.62 -19.67
N THR A 32 -8.73 -1.43 -20.14
CA THR A 32 -8.92 -2.87 -20.39
C THR A 32 -9.21 -3.67 -19.13
N ASP A 33 -8.94 -3.13 -17.94
CA ASP A 33 -9.20 -3.77 -16.64
C ASP A 33 -10.70 -3.84 -16.30
N LYS A 34 -11.55 -3.18 -17.08
CA LYS A 34 -13.01 -3.15 -16.92
C LYS A 34 -13.46 -2.66 -15.53
N TRP A 35 -12.62 -1.88 -14.83
CA TRP A 35 -13.07 -1.21 -13.61
C TRP A 35 -14.01 -0.07 -13.98
N ALA A 36 -15.15 -0.01 -13.33
CA ALA A 36 -16.12 1.07 -13.55
C ALA A 36 -15.50 2.42 -13.22
N VAL A 37 -15.70 3.41 -14.11
CA VAL A 37 -15.24 4.78 -13.93
C VAL A 37 -16.43 5.75 -14.05
N ALA A 38 -16.44 6.82 -13.25
CA ALA A 38 -17.51 7.81 -13.28
C ALA A 38 -17.04 9.16 -12.70
N ALA A 39 -17.88 10.19 -12.81
CA ALA A 39 -17.65 11.45 -12.13
C ALA A 39 -17.81 11.30 -10.60
N PRO A 40 -17.08 12.05 -9.78
CA PRO A 40 -17.17 11.99 -8.31
C PRO A 40 -18.60 12.15 -7.77
N GLU A 41 -19.41 13.04 -8.36
CA GLU A 41 -20.77 13.30 -7.95
C GLU A 41 -21.69 12.10 -8.09
N SER A 42 -21.45 11.24 -9.07
CA SER A 42 -22.27 10.04 -9.31
C SER A 42 -22.23 9.04 -8.15
N VAL A 43 -21.19 9.13 -7.31
CA VAL A 43 -21.01 8.31 -6.11
C VAL A 43 -21.09 9.15 -4.83
N GLY A 44 -21.60 10.37 -4.92
CA GLY A 44 -21.80 11.27 -3.77
C GLY A 44 -20.52 11.88 -3.21
N LEU A 45 -19.48 12.05 -4.03
CA LEU A 45 -18.29 12.85 -3.69
C LEU A 45 -18.43 14.26 -4.28
N ALA A 46 -18.24 15.28 -3.45
CA ALA A 46 -18.27 16.67 -3.91
C ALA A 46 -16.96 17.03 -4.62
N SER A 47 -16.97 17.19 -5.95
CA SER A 47 -15.77 17.57 -6.72
C SER A 47 -15.20 18.92 -6.26
N ALA A 48 -16.04 19.85 -5.84
CA ALA A 48 -15.60 21.13 -5.27
C ALA A 48 -14.70 20.99 -4.02
N ALA A 49 -14.75 19.84 -3.30
CA ALA A 49 -13.87 19.55 -2.19
C ALA A 49 -12.69 18.67 -2.62
N LEU A 50 -12.89 17.78 -3.60
CA LEU A 50 -11.89 16.82 -4.07
C LEU A 50 -10.87 17.44 -5.03
N CYS A 51 -11.36 18.16 -6.04
CA CYS A 51 -10.53 18.64 -7.15
C CYS A 51 -9.44 19.65 -6.77
N PRO A 52 -9.60 20.51 -5.74
CA PRO A 52 -8.52 21.37 -5.28
C PRO A 52 -7.27 20.60 -4.82
N MET A 53 -7.37 19.29 -4.59
CA MET A 53 -6.23 18.42 -4.31
C MET A 53 -5.21 18.42 -5.45
N VAL A 54 -5.65 18.45 -6.71
CA VAL A 54 -4.76 18.47 -7.88
C VAL A 54 -3.88 19.71 -7.85
N LYS A 55 -4.51 20.87 -7.65
CA LYS A 55 -3.76 22.14 -7.54
C LYS A 55 -2.79 22.10 -6.36
N TRP A 56 -3.24 21.62 -5.19
CA TRP A 56 -2.35 21.52 -4.04
C TRP A 56 -1.16 20.61 -4.32
N LEU A 57 -1.35 19.44 -4.93
CA LEU A 57 -0.26 18.51 -5.26
C LEU A 57 0.74 19.12 -6.24
N ASN A 58 0.26 19.84 -7.26
CA ASN A 58 1.14 20.56 -8.20
C ASN A 58 1.94 21.69 -7.54
N ASP A 59 1.31 22.45 -6.64
CA ASP A 59 1.92 23.62 -6.01
C ASP A 59 2.86 23.24 -4.85
N SER A 60 2.59 22.15 -4.14
CA SER A 60 3.33 21.76 -2.93
C SER A 60 4.75 21.30 -3.19
N LYS A 61 5.09 20.95 -4.43
CA LYS A 61 6.36 20.34 -4.83
C LYS A 61 6.69 19.05 -4.06
N GLU A 62 5.72 18.48 -3.36
CA GLU A 62 5.87 17.16 -2.78
C GLU A 62 5.97 16.12 -3.91
N ASN A 63 6.87 15.18 -3.75
CA ASN A 63 7.14 14.15 -4.76
C ASN A 63 6.06 13.07 -4.73
N VAL A 64 4.80 13.44 -5.01
CA VAL A 64 3.67 12.53 -5.17
C VAL A 64 3.58 12.08 -6.61
N HIS A 65 3.35 10.80 -6.84
CA HIS A 65 3.39 10.17 -8.16
C HIS A 65 2.00 9.78 -8.67
N ALA A 66 1.13 9.29 -7.76
CA ALA A 66 -0.23 8.92 -8.11
C ALA A 66 -1.18 9.10 -6.93
N VAL A 67 -2.43 9.50 -7.20
CA VAL A 67 -3.54 9.48 -6.25
C VAL A 67 -4.79 8.98 -6.96
N LEU A 68 -5.38 7.91 -6.41
CA LEU A 68 -6.60 7.29 -6.92
C LEU A 68 -7.64 7.22 -5.82
N VAL A 69 -8.91 7.52 -6.16
CA VAL A 69 -10.05 7.38 -5.25
C VAL A 69 -11.13 6.55 -5.91
N ALA A 70 -11.54 5.47 -5.24
CA ALA A 70 -12.69 4.68 -5.62
C ALA A 70 -13.75 4.72 -4.50
N ARG A 71 -15.03 4.80 -4.88
CA ARG A 71 -16.16 4.75 -3.96
C ARG A 71 -17.29 3.92 -4.57
N HIS A 72 -17.96 3.11 -3.75
CA HIS A 72 -19.01 2.20 -4.20
C HIS A 72 -18.56 1.31 -5.38
N GLY A 73 -17.32 0.83 -5.31
CA GLY A 73 -16.74 -0.01 -6.36
C GLY A 73 -16.38 0.71 -7.67
N THR A 74 -16.50 2.03 -7.73
CA THR A 74 -16.26 2.85 -8.93
C THR A 74 -15.08 3.77 -8.74
N LEU A 75 -14.12 3.75 -9.67
CA LEU A 75 -12.97 4.67 -9.69
C LEU A 75 -13.46 6.05 -10.17
N VAL A 76 -13.29 7.09 -9.35
CA VAL A 76 -13.85 8.41 -9.61
C VAL A 76 -12.84 9.54 -9.62
N PHE A 77 -11.62 9.26 -9.20
CA PHE A 77 -10.50 10.20 -9.25
C PHE A 77 -9.21 9.43 -9.52
N GLU A 78 -8.42 9.93 -10.44
CA GLU A 78 -7.17 9.31 -10.86
C GLU A 78 -6.24 10.36 -11.42
N GLN A 79 -5.14 10.64 -10.72
CA GLN A 79 -4.16 11.64 -11.10
C GLN A 79 -2.75 11.08 -10.98
N TYR A 80 -1.90 11.48 -11.93
CA TYR A 80 -0.52 11.08 -12.03
C TYR A 80 0.39 12.28 -12.20
N PHE A 81 1.56 12.24 -11.59
CA PHE A 81 2.53 13.33 -11.59
C PHE A 81 3.92 12.77 -11.93
N SER A 82 4.76 13.57 -12.56
CA SER A 82 6.15 13.21 -12.76
C SER A 82 6.96 13.50 -11.50
N GLY A 83 7.90 12.61 -11.20
CA GLY A 83 8.75 12.78 -10.03
C GLY A 83 9.94 11.84 -10.01
N SER A 84 10.89 12.07 -9.12
CA SER A 84 12.02 11.18 -8.90
C SER A 84 11.59 9.94 -8.12
N ASP A 85 12.05 8.77 -8.56
CA ASP A 85 11.69 7.49 -7.95
C ASP A 85 12.89 6.57 -7.78
N GLU A 86 12.69 5.52 -6.99
CA GLU A 86 13.63 4.41 -6.81
C GLU A 86 12.90 3.07 -6.75
N ALA A 87 13.60 2.01 -7.10
CA ALA A 87 13.12 0.64 -6.95
C ALA A 87 14.01 -0.06 -5.93
N TRP A 88 13.46 -0.35 -4.75
CA TRP A 88 14.17 -0.98 -3.64
C TRP A 88 15.54 -0.32 -3.38
N GLY A 89 15.55 1.02 -3.21
CA GLY A 89 16.76 1.82 -2.96
C GLY A 89 17.62 2.12 -4.20
N ARG A 90 17.32 1.52 -5.38
CA ARG A 90 18.02 1.82 -6.62
C ARG A 90 17.36 3.00 -7.33
N PRO A 91 18.05 4.13 -7.52
CA PRO A 91 17.48 5.30 -8.19
C PRO A 91 17.02 4.98 -9.62
N LEU A 92 15.83 5.42 -9.97
CA LEU A 92 15.26 5.32 -11.33
C LEU A 92 15.32 6.67 -12.08
N GLY A 93 15.66 7.76 -11.38
CA GLY A 93 15.61 9.11 -11.94
C GLY A 93 14.19 9.70 -11.95
N ASN A 94 13.96 10.68 -12.82
CA ASN A 94 12.65 11.32 -12.95
C ASN A 94 11.76 10.49 -13.88
N ILE A 95 10.64 10.04 -13.37
CA ILE A 95 9.66 9.18 -14.07
C ILE A 95 8.40 9.99 -14.38
N ALA A 96 7.89 9.90 -15.59
CA ALA A 96 6.56 10.35 -15.94
C ALA A 96 5.56 9.24 -15.59
N PHE A 97 4.91 9.36 -14.42
CA PHE A 97 3.96 8.35 -13.98
C PHE A 97 2.65 8.39 -14.77
N GLY A 98 2.01 7.25 -14.83
CA GLY A 98 0.75 7.03 -15.52
C GLY A 98 0.14 5.68 -15.12
N PRO A 99 -1.04 5.33 -15.66
CA PRO A 99 -1.79 4.14 -15.25
C PRO A 99 -1.05 2.82 -15.47
N GLU A 100 -0.08 2.79 -16.39
CA GLU A 100 0.68 1.58 -16.73
C GLU A 100 2.08 1.53 -16.09
N VAL A 101 2.46 2.55 -15.30
CA VAL A 101 3.78 2.60 -14.66
C VAL A 101 3.69 2.00 -13.27
N ARG A 102 4.46 0.92 -13.04
CA ARG A 102 4.55 0.27 -11.71
C ARG A 102 5.29 1.17 -10.75
N HIS A 103 4.84 1.16 -9.52
CA HIS A 103 5.46 1.82 -8.38
C HIS A 103 5.89 0.81 -7.33
N ASP A 104 6.96 1.11 -6.58
CA ASP A 104 7.42 0.31 -5.45
C ASP A 104 6.48 0.52 -4.24
N GLU A 105 5.81 -0.54 -3.80
CA GLU A 105 4.84 -0.47 -2.71
C GLU A 105 5.49 -0.47 -1.32
N ARG A 106 6.78 -0.73 -1.24
CA ARG A 106 7.50 -0.81 0.03
C ARG A 106 6.73 -1.69 1.02
N SER A 107 6.70 -1.32 2.27
CA SER A 107 6.06 -2.10 3.33
C SER A 107 4.55 -2.30 3.19
N ALA A 108 3.87 -1.61 2.26
CA ALA A 108 2.49 -1.97 1.92
C ALA A 108 2.38 -3.41 1.39
N THR A 109 3.48 -3.97 0.88
CA THR A 109 3.63 -5.39 0.52
C THR A 109 3.28 -6.33 1.68
N LYS A 110 3.56 -5.95 2.93
CA LYS A 110 3.26 -6.76 4.12
C LYS A 110 1.78 -7.11 4.22
N SER A 111 0.91 -6.15 3.90
CA SER A 111 -0.55 -6.39 3.89
C SER A 111 -0.94 -7.41 2.83
N ILE A 112 -0.25 -7.45 1.69
CA ILE A 112 -0.48 -8.48 0.66
C ILE A 112 -0.06 -9.87 1.18
N ILE A 113 1.07 -9.97 1.88
CA ILE A 113 1.49 -11.22 2.53
C ILE A 113 0.45 -11.69 3.56
N ALA A 114 -0.17 -10.77 4.32
CA ALA A 114 -1.27 -11.14 5.22
C ALA A 114 -2.47 -11.74 4.45
N LEU A 115 -2.84 -11.18 3.30
CA LEU A 115 -3.91 -11.75 2.47
C LEU A 115 -3.56 -13.15 1.99
N LEU A 116 -2.32 -13.39 1.55
CA LEU A 116 -1.84 -14.71 1.11
C LEU A 116 -1.84 -15.73 2.25
N LEU A 117 -1.50 -15.34 3.48
CA LEU A 117 -1.62 -16.21 4.65
C LEU A 117 -3.10 -16.60 4.88
N GLY A 118 -4.03 -15.66 4.78
CA GLY A 118 -5.46 -15.93 4.89
C GLY A 118 -5.95 -16.93 3.86
N ILE A 119 -5.52 -16.78 2.61
CA ILE A 119 -5.83 -17.73 1.52
C ILE A 119 -5.25 -19.12 1.82
N ALA A 120 -4.01 -19.18 2.34
CA ALA A 120 -3.37 -20.46 2.66
C ALA A 120 -4.06 -21.20 3.82
N ILE A 121 -4.55 -20.48 4.83
CA ILE A 121 -5.34 -21.04 5.93
C ILE A 121 -6.69 -21.54 5.42
N ASP A 122 -7.42 -20.75 4.64
CA ASP A 122 -8.73 -21.13 4.09
C ASP A 122 -8.66 -22.38 3.23
N ARG A 123 -7.58 -22.52 2.47
CA ARG A 123 -7.33 -23.71 1.64
C ARG A 123 -6.86 -24.93 2.43
N GLY A 124 -6.75 -24.82 3.76
CA GLY A 124 -6.28 -25.90 4.62
C GLY A 124 -4.81 -26.26 4.46
N LEU A 125 -4.01 -25.40 3.80
CA LEU A 125 -2.56 -25.58 3.68
C LEU A 125 -1.85 -25.30 5.01
N ILE A 126 -2.42 -24.41 5.83
CA ILE A 126 -2.03 -24.07 7.18
C ILE A 126 -3.27 -24.25 8.05
N LYS A 127 -3.14 -24.95 9.19
CA LYS A 127 -4.32 -25.32 10.01
C LYS A 127 -4.93 -24.13 10.73
N SER A 128 -4.08 -23.22 11.23
CA SER A 128 -4.50 -22.09 12.06
C SER A 128 -3.44 -21.00 12.09
N ILE A 129 -3.88 -19.78 12.28
CA ILE A 129 -3.00 -18.64 12.58
C ILE A 129 -2.25 -18.82 13.92
N ASP A 130 -2.70 -19.72 14.78
CA ASP A 130 -2.12 -20.01 16.09
C ASP A 130 -1.10 -21.16 16.07
N GLU A 131 -0.73 -21.65 14.88
CA GLU A 131 0.37 -22.63 14.78
C GLU A 131 1.71 -22.00 15.17
N PRO A 132 2.53 -22.72 15.97
CA PRO A 132 3.86 -22.26 16.33
C PRO A 132 4.73 -22.10 15.08
N VAL A 133 5.43 -20.96 14.98
CA VAL A 133 6.27 -20.64 13.81
C VAL A 133 7.36 -21.68 13.58
N LEU A 134 8.04 -22.11 14.64
CA LEU A 134 9.14 -23.08 14.56
C LEU A 134 8.69 -24.48 14.10
N SER A 135 7.37 -24.78 14.08
CA SER A 135 6.87 -26.03 13.51
C SER A 135 7.05 -26.10 11.98
N PHE A 136 7.14 -24.95 11.32
CA PHE A 136 7.40 -24.84 9.88
C PHE A 136 8.88 -24.83 9.51
N PHE A 137 9.78 -24.75 10.51
CA PHE A 137 11.23 -24.67 10.31
C PHE A 137 11.97 -25.77 11.10
N PRO A 138 11.76 -27.05 10.75
CA PRO A 138 12.46 -28.16 11.44
C PRO A 138 13.97 -28.08 11.31
N GLU A 139 14.48 -27.39 10.29
CA GLU A 139 15.92 -27.12 10.09
C GLU A 139 16.53 -26.21 11.18
N TYR A 140 15.70 -25.47 11.91
CA TYR A 140 16.14 -24.60 13.02
C TYR A 140 15.74 -25.15 14.40
N ALA A 141 15.72 -26.48 14.54
CA ALA A 141 15.35 -27.13 15.80
C ALA A 141 16.29 -26.74 16.98
N ASP A 142 17.51 -26.32 16.67
CA ASP A 142 18.48 -25.79 17.62
C ASP A 142 18.11 -24.43 18.24
N LEU A 143 17.20 -23.69 17.58
CA LEU A 143 16.70 -22.40 18.08
C LEU A 143 15.51 -22.54 19.05
N ARG A 144 14.99 -23.75 19.25
CA ARG A 144 13.82 -23.99 20.10
C ARG A 144 14.12 -23.70 21.57
N THR A 145 13.29 -22.85 22.15
CA THR A 145 13.22 -22.64 23.61
C THR A 145 11.74 -22.57 23.99
N PRO A 146 11.40 -22.75 25.29
CA PRO A 146 10.00 -22.64 25.74
C PRO A 146 9.33 -21.32 25.35
N GLU A 147 10.08 -20.22 25.28
CA GLU A 147 9.60 -18.89 24.89
C GLU A 147 9.36 -18.83 23.38
N LYS A 148 10.32 -19.28 22.55
CA LYS A 148 10.22 -19.26 21.08
C LYS A 148 9.17 -20.22 20.55
N ASP A 149 8.95 -21.34 21.23
CA ASP A 149 7.91 -22.32 20.88
C ASP A 149 6.47 -21.75 21.05
N ARG A 150 6.32 -20.67 21.80
CA ARG A 150 5.03 -19.96 21.95
C ARG A 150 4.80 -18.91 20.87
N ILE A 151 5.79 -18.57 20.04
CA ILE A 151 5.61 -17.62 18.94
C ILE A 151 4.79 -18.29 17.85
N THR A 152 3.62 -17.73 17.53
CA THR A 152 2.70 -18.23 16.50
C THR A 152 2.68 -17.31 15.28
N LEU A 153 2.04 -17.76 14.20
CA LEU A 153 1.82 -16.91 13.02
C LEU A 153 1.03 -15.65 13.36
N ARG A 154 0.10 -15.74 14.33
CA ARG A 154 -0.63 -14.56 14.86
C ARG A 154 0.34 -13.50 15.36
N HIS A 155 1.31 -13.89 16.17
CA HIS A 155 2.28 -12.96 16.72
C HIS A 155 3.16 -12.31 15.65
N LEU A 156 3.44 -13.02 14.56
CA LEU A 156 4.16 -12.44 13.42
C LEU A 156 3.30 -11.38 12.71
N VAL A 157 2.06 -11.71 12.31
CA VAL A 157 1.22 -10.77 11.54
C VAL A 157 0.70 -9.60 12.37
N THR A 158 0.71 -9.71 13.69
CA THR A 158 0.40 -8.60 14.60
C THR A 158 1.64 -7.82 15.05
N MET A 159 2.83 -8.17 14.55
CA MET A 159 4.09 -7.53 14.96
C MET A 159 4.34 -7.61 16.47
N SER A 160 3.98 -8.74 17.09
CA SER A 160 4.08 -8.94 18.54
C SER A 160 4.80 -10.23 18.93
N ALA A 161 5.76 -10.67 18.13
CA ALA A 161 6.51 -11.89 18.38
C ALA A 161 7.38 -11.83 19.65
N GLY A 162 7.63 -10.64 20.20
CA GLY A 162 8.49 -10.45 21.38
C GLY A 162 9.98 -10.63 21.09
N LEU A 163 10.37 -10.73 19.82
CA LEU A 163 11.77 -10.80 19.40
C LEU A 163 12.41 -9.42 19.41
N GLU A 164 13.68 -9.34 19.80
CA GLU A 164 14.47 -8.12 19.70
C GLU A 164 14.57 -7.67 18.23
N TRP A 165 14.17 -6.43 17.94
CA TRP A 165 14.20 -5.91 16.58
C TRP A 165 14.23 -4.39 16.58
N HIS A 166 15.21 -3.82 15.87
CA HIS A 166 15.44 -2.38 15.78
C HIS A 166 15.31 -1.93 14.34
N GLU A 167 14.10 -1.50 13.96
CA GLU A 167 13.80 -1.10 12.58
C GLU A 167 13.25 0.35 12.48
N LEU A 168 12.26 0.71 13.30
CA LEU A 168 11.72 2.07 13.28
C LEU A 168 12.51 3.07 14.14
N ASP A 169 13.29 2.59 15.09
CA ASP A 169 14.16 3.38 15.98
C ASP A 169 15.56 3.63 15.40
N ILE A 170 15.97 2.85 14.40
CA ILE A 170 17.23 3.00 13.68
C ILE A 170 16.95 3.33 12.21
N PRO A 171 17.55 4.39 11.63
CA PRO A 171 17.32 4.74 10.22
C PRO A 171 17.65 3.60 9.26
N TYR A 172 16.85 3.42 8.21
CA TYR A 172 17.10 2.43 7.14
C TYR A 172 18.42 2.66 6.37
N THR A 173 19.03 3.82 6.50
CA THR A 173 20.37 4.10 5.97
C THR A 173 21.51 3.55 6.84
N SER A 174 21.21 3.07 8.03
CA SER A 174 22.18 2.51 8.98
C SER A 174 22.34 1.00 8.80
N ALA A 175 23.57 0.54 8.74
CA ALA A 175 23.88 -0.90 8.76
C ALA A 175 23.49 -1.60 10.09
N ALA A 176 23.19 -0.83 11.15
CA ALA A 176 22.69 -1.36 12.42
C ALA A 176 21.19 -1.63 12.42
N ASN A 177 20.44 -1.16 11.43
CA ASN A 177 19.03 -1.46 11.28
C ASN A 177 18.82 -2.97 11.10
N SER A 178 17.86 -3.54 11.82
CA SER A 178 17.64 -4.99 11.83
C SER A 178 17.22 -5.55 10.47
N GLU A 179 16.45 -4.81 9.66
CA GLU A 179 16.12 -5.21 8.30
C GLU A 179 17.38 -5.31 7.43
N ASN A 180 18.25 -4.28 7.44
CA ASN A 180 19.50 -4.30 6.69
C ASN A 180 20.44 -5.43 7.13
N ARG A 181 20.47 -5.74 8.43
CA ARG A 181 21.27 -6.87 8.96
C ARG A 181 20.70 -8.20 8.49
N MET A 182 19.39 -8.36 8.46
CA MET A 182 18.72 -9.55 7.96
C MET A 182 19.00 -9.72 6.46
N ASP A 183 18.86 -8.66 5.66
CA ASP A 183 19.11 -8.70 4.21
C ASP A 183 20.56 -9.05 3.87
N ALA A 184 21.52 -8.69 4.75
CA ALA A 184 22.92 -9.03 4.60
C ALA A 184 23.27 -10.44 5.15
N ALA A 185 22.34 -11.09 5.85
CA ALA A 185 22.59 -12.40 6.45
C ALA A 185 22.58 -13.50 5.38
N SER A 186 23.44 -14.52 5.57
CA SER A 186 23.45 -15.71 4.70
C SER A 186 22.18 -16.55 4.79
N ASP A 187 21.45 -16.44 5.89
CA ASP A 187 20.15 -17.08 6.15
C ASP A 187 19.22 -16.08 6.86
N PRO A 188 18.42 -15.32 6.11
CA PRO A 188 17.55 -14.30 6.67
C PRO A 188 16.51 -14.85 7.65
N TYR A 189 15.99 -16.05 7.39
CA TYR A 189 14.98 -16.68 8.24
C TYR A 189 15.57 -17.10 9.58
N ARG A 190 16.76 -17.70 9.54
CA ARG A 190 17.51 -18.02 10.77
C ARG A 190 17.85 -16.76 11.54
N PHE A 191 18.34 -15.72 10.86
CA PHE A 191 18.64 -14.42 11.49
C PHE A 191 17.43 -13.88 12.25
N ALA A 192 16.24 -13.89 11.64
CA ALA A 192 15.02 -13.39 12.28
C ALA A 192 14.60 -14.24 13.50
N LEU A 193 14.72 -15.58 13.41
CA LEU A 193 14.31 -16.50 14.46
C LEU A 193 15.33 -16.62 15.62
N GLU A 194 16.61 -16.35 15.38
CA GLU A 194 17.63 -16.44 16.41
C GLU A 194 17.67 -15.23 17.37
N GLN A 195 16.99 -14.13 17.01
CA GLN A 195 16.95 -12.94 17.86
C GLN A 195 16.44 -13.30 19.28
N PRO A 196 16.97 -12.63 20.33
CA PRO A 196 16.53 -12.85 21.70
C PRO A 196 15.02 -12.56 21.88
N VAL A 197 14.36 -13.33 22.74
CA VAL A 197 13.00 -13.00 23.20
C VAL A 197 13.13 -11.98 24.33
N VAL A 198 12.66 -10.75 24.10
CA VAL A 198 12.75 -9.60 25.05
C VAL A 198 11.41 -9.26 25.70
N ALA A 199 10.33 -9.88 25.21
CA ALA A 199 8.99 -9.77 25.81
C ALA A 199 8.18 -11.03 25.52
N PRO A 200 7.18 -11.38 26.34
CA PRO A 200 6.26 -12.46 26.01
C PRO A 200 5.55 -12.22 24.67
N PRO A 201 5.42 -13.25 23.80
CA PRO A 201 4.69 -13.12 22.56
C PRO A 201 3.25 -12.64 22.76
N GLY A 202 2.83 -11.62 22.02
CA GLY A 202 1.50 -11.01 22.08
C GLY A 202 1.39 -9.78 22.98
N GLU A 203 2.39 -9.44 23.78
CA GLU A 203 2.30 -8.34 24.73
C GLU A 203 2.74 -6.98 24.19
N ILE A 204 3.81 -6.96 23.38
CA ILE A 204 4.42 -5.71 22.90
C ILE A 204 4.45 -5.71 21.37
N TRP A 205 3.93 -4.65 20.80
CA TRP A 205 4.08 -4.39 19.36
C TRP A 205 5.50 -3.89 19.07
N ASN A 206 6.16 -4.53 18.11
CA ASN A 206 7.46 -4.12 17.61
C ASN A 206 7.53 -4.39 16.10
N TYR A 207 7.60 -3.33 15.30
CA TYR A 207 7.62 -3.44 13.84
C TYR A 207 8.83 -4.23 13.37
N ASN A 208 8.59 -5.30 12.61
CA ASN A 208 9.60 -6.31 12.31
C ASN A 208 9.39 -6.87 10.90
N SER A 209 10.25 -6.46 9.95
CA SER A 209 10.25 -6.97 8.57
C SER A 209 10.57 -8.45 8.50
N GLY A 210 11.41 -8.98 9.42
CA GLY A 210 11.72 -10.41 9.50
C GLY A 210 10.48 -11.26 9.82
N ALA A 211 9.53 -10.74 10.59
CA ALA A 211 8.24 -11.41 10.81
C ALA A 211 7.49 -11.63 9.48
N THR A 212 7.56 -10.67 8.55
CA THR A 212 6.90 -10.80 7.24
C THR A 212 7.61 -11.83 6.35
N GLU A 213 8.94 -11.81 6.34
CA GLU A 213 9.75 -12.80 5.60
C GLU A 213 9.45 -14.22 6.11
N LEU A 214 9.31 -14.40 7.42
CA LEU A 214 8.94 -15.70 8.02
C LEU A 214 7.53 -16.13 7.59
N VAL A 215 6.55 -15.23 7.58
CA VAL A 215 5.18 -15.55 7.10
C VAL A 215 5.21 -15.96 5.64
N ALA A 216 5.94 -15.25 4.79
CA ALA A 216 6.09 -15.60 3.38
C ALA A 216 6.75 -16.98 3.20
N ALA A 217 7.81 -17.27 3.99
CA ALA A 217 8.45 -18.58 3.97
C ALA A 217 7.50 -19.71 4.40
N VAL A 218 6.65 -19.47 5.41
CA VAL A 218 5.61 -20.42 5.84
C VAL A 218 4.61 -20.67 4.71
N VAL A 219 4.11 -19.63 4.06
CA VAL A 219 3.20 -19.76 2.91
C VAL A 219 3.86 -20.57 1.79
N LYS A 220 5.13 -20.25 1.43
CA LYS A 220 5.91 -21.00 0.42
C LYS A 220 6.02 -22.48 0.77
N LYS A 221 6.37 -22.80 2.02
CA LYS A 221 6.54 -24.19 2.48
C LYS A 221 5.21 -24.94 2.48
N ALA A 222 4.15 -24.33 3.01
CA ALA A 222 2.82 -24.96 3.08
C ALA A 222 2.22 -25.17 1.68
N ALA A 223 2.35 -24.18 0.80
CA ALA A 223 1.86 -24.29 -0.58
C ALA A 223 2.76 -25.14 -1.49
N ARG A 224 3.99 -25.44 -1.09
CA ARG A 224 5.05 -26.08 -1.92
C ARG A 224 5.23 -25.36 -3.25
N LYS A 225 5.14 -24.03 -3.24
CA LYS A 225 5.16 -23.17 -4.41
C LYS A 225 5.78 -21.82 -4.05
N PRO A 226 6.57 -21.18 -4.95
CA PRO A 226 7.04 -19.82 -4.75
C PRO A 226 5.89 -18.85 -4.41
N VAL A 227 6.15 -17.88 -3.54
CA VAL A 227 5.13 -16.93 -3.06
C VAL A 227 4.55 -16.08 -4.19
N ASP A 228 5.38 -15.65 -5.14
CA ASP A 228 4.97 -14.90 -6.32
C ASP A 228 4.02 -15.72 -7.23
N GLU A 229 4.27 -17.00 -7.41
CA GLU A 229 3.37 -17.88 -8.16
C GLU A 229 2.05 -18.12 -7.39
N PHE A 230 2.13 -18.34 -6.08
CA PHE A 230 0.94 -18.48 -5.23
C PHE A 230 0.08 -17.22 -5.25
N ALA A 231 0.72 -16.04 -5.12
CA ALA A 231 0.05 -14.75 -5.20
C ALA A 231 -0.57 -14.51 -6.59
N ARG A 232 0.16 -14.82 -7.67
CA ARG A 232 -0.32 -14.66 -9.03
C ARG A 232 -1.61 -15.45 -9.24
N GLU A 233 -1.61 -16.73 -8.90
CA GLU A 233 -2.75 -17.61 -9.17
C GLU A 233 -3.97 -17.31 -8.29
N LEU A 234 -3.76 -16.99 -7.00
CA LEU A 234 -4.83 -16.98 -6.02
C LEU A 234 -5.29 -15.59 -5.59
N LEU A 235 -4.48 -14.57 -5.88
CA LEU A 235 -4.81 -13.18 -5.54
C LEU A 235 -4.82 -12.30 -6.79
N PHE A 236 -3.74 -12.27 -7.57
CA PHE A 236 -3.60 -11.28 -8.63
C PHE A 236 -4.45 -11.59 -9.87
N GLU A 237 -4.43 -12.82 -10.39
CA GLU A 237 -5.23 -13.22 -11.56
C GLU A 237 -6.74 -13.05 -11.33
N PRO A 238 -7.33 -13.44 -10.18
CA PRO A 238 -8.73 -13.15 -9.90
C PRO A 238 -9.11 -11.67 -9.96
N LEU A 239 -8.18 -10.77 -9.60
CA LEU A 239 -8.36 -9.32 -9.66
C LEU A 239 -8.05 -8.73 -11.05
N GLY A 240 -7.59 -9.56 -12.00
CA GLY A 240 -7.11 -9.11 -13.31
C GLY A 240 -5.81 -8.30 -13.21
N ILE A 241 -4.99 -8.55 -12.20
CA ILE A 241 -3.66 -7.96 -12.03
C ILE A 241 -2.65 -8.86 -12.72
N THR A 242 -2.10 -8.40 -13.83
CA THR A 242 -1.20 -9.20 -14.68
C THR A 242 0.20 -8.62 -14.80
N ASP A 243 0.38 -7.35 -14.46
CA ASP A 243 1.66 -6.66 -14.54
C ASP A 243 2.24 -6.44 -13.14
N VAL A 244 2.97 -7.45 -12.66
CA VAL A 244 3.57 -7.50 -11.32
C VAL A 244 5.07 -7.69 -11.44
N GLU A 245 5.82 -6.90 -10.69
CA GLU A 245 7.25 -7.11 -10.49
C GLU A 245 7.49 -7.34 -9.00
N TRP A 246 8.11 -8.48 -8.66
CA TRP A 246 8.45 -8.80 -7.28
C TRP A 246 9.92 -9.26 -7.21
N PRO A 247 10.83 -8.34 -6.92
CA PRO A 247 12.25 -8.66 -6.79
C PRO A 247 12.53 -9.80 -5.81
N LYS A 248 13.57 -10.57 -6.11
CA LYS A 248 13.97 -11.73 -5.33
C LYS A 248 15.32 -11.48 -4.67
N ASP A 249 15.50 -12.09 -3.51
CA ASP A 249 16.77 -12.16 -2.81
C ASP A 249 17.77 -13.08 -3.54
N VAL A 250 18.97 -13.20 -2.99
CA VAL A 250 20.02 -14.07 -3.55
C VAL A 250 19.69 -15.56 -3.46
N HIS A 251 18.68 -15.94 -2.69
CA HIS A 251 18.19 -17.32 -2.54
C HIS A 251 16.98 -17.61 -3.45
N GLY A 252 16.56 -16.64 -4.28
CA GLY A 252 15.41 -16.76 -5.18
C GLY A 252 14.05 -16.63 -4.51
N ASN A 253 13.98 -16.16 -3.26
CA ASN A 253 12.73 -15.82 -2.59
C ASN A 253 12.35 -14.38 -2.90
N VAL A 254 11.04 -14.09 -3.00
CA VAL A 254 10.59 -12.70 -3.07
C VAL A 254 10.98 -11.94 -1.81
N ILE A 255 11.37 -10.68 -1.95
CA ILE A 255 11.55 -9.78 -0.81
C ILE A 255 10.16 -9.41 -0.34
N ALA A 256 9.65 -10.16 0.64
CA ALA A 256 8.24 -10.11 1.04
C ALA A 256 7.91 -8.90 1.90
N ALA A 257 8.91 -8.38 2.62
CA ALA A 257 8.72 -7.25 3.51
C ALA A 257 8.51 -5.91 2.77
N GLY A 258 8.87 -5.81 1.45
CA GLY A 258 8.78 -4.48 0.88
C GLY A 258 9.03 -4.27 -0.61
N ALA A 259 9.32 -5.26 -1.42
CA ALA A 259 9.77 -5.00 -2.78
C ALA A 259 8.74 -5.24 -3.91
N LEU A 260 7.47 -5.47 -3.56
CA LEU A 260 6.42 -5.63 -4.57
C LEU A 260 6.20 -4.32 -5.33
N ARG A 261 6.11 -4.43 -6.66
CA ARG A 261 5.82 -3.30 -7.54
C ARG A 261 4.54 -3.55 -8.31
N LEU A 262 3.59 -2.64 -8.16
CA LEU A 262 2.27 -2.69 -8.79
C LEU A 262 1.98 -1.39 -9.54
N ARG A 263 1.05 -1.45 -10.51
CA ARG A 263 0.43 -0.24 -11.03
C ARG A 263 -0.50 0.36 -9.98
N PRO A 264 -0.67 1.67 -9.90
CA PRO A 264 -1.52 2.31 -8.88
C PRO A 264 -2.98 1.80 -8.90
N ARG A 265 -3.54 1.50 -10.08
CA ARG A 265 -4.87 0.87 -10.17
C ARG A 265 -4.89 -0.52 -9.57
N ASP A 266 -3.84 -1.29 -9.73
CA ASP A 266 -3.77 -2.66 -9.20
C ASP A 266 -3.67 -2.64 -7.66
N LEU A 267 -2.91 -1.70 -7.09
CA LEU A 267 -2.93 -1.43 -5.64
C LEU A 267 -4.34 -1.06 -5.17
N ALA A 268 -5.02 -0.16 -5.89
CA ALA A 268 -6.38 0.25 -5.54
C ALA A 268 -7.40 -0.91 -5.63
N LYS A 269 -7.24 -1.86 -6.58
CA LYS A 269 -8.08 -3.08 -6.64
C LYS A 269 -7.89 -3.97 -5.42
N ILE A 270 -6.66 -4.07 -4.88
CA ILE A 270 -6.42 -4.78 -3.62
C ILE A 270 -7.17 -4.10 -2.47
N GLY A 271 -7.16 -2.76 -2.40
CA GLY A 271 -7.96 -2.02 -1.43
C GLY A 271 -9.45 -2.28 -1.58
N GLN A 272 -9.95 -2.33 -2.82
CA GLN A 272 -11.36 -2.63 -3.10
C GLN A 272 -11.73 -4.07 -2.69
N LEU A 273 -10.84 -5.05 -2.90
CA LEU A 273 -11.01 -6.42 -2.39
C LEU A 273 -11.15 -6.44 -0.87
N VAL A 274 -10.27 -5.74 -0.16
CA VAL A 274 -10.32 -5.65 1.31
C VAL A 274 -11.62 -4.96 1.75
N LEU A 275 -11.99 -3.85 1.12
CA LEU A 275 -13.24 -3.13 1.40
C LEU A 275 -14.47 -4.03 1.22
N GLN A 276 -14.48 -4.88 0.21
CA GLN A 276 -15.53 -5.86 -0.07
C GLN A 276 -15.37 -7.17 0.70
N ARG A 277 -14.60 -7.14 1.80
CA ARG A 277 -14.40 -8.28 2.68
C ARG A 277 -13.96 -9.55 1.93
N GLY A 278 -13.02 -9.36 0.98
CA GLY A 278 -12.43 -10.46 0.24
C GLY A 278 -13.23 -10.93 -0.97
N ASN A 279 -14.41 -10.37 -1.24
CA ASN A 279 -15.18 -10.68 -2.43
C ASN A 279 -14.78 -9.78 -3.60
N TRP A 280 -14.52 -10.37 -4.75
CA TRP A 280 -14.25 -9.63 -5.98
C TRP A 280 -15.21 -10.10 -7.07
N ARG A 281 -16.16 -9.21 -7.43
CA ARG A 281 -17.14 -9.47 -8.50
C ARG A 281 -17.89 -10.80 -8.33
N GLY A 282 -18.27 -11.14 -7.09
CA GLY A 282 -19.01 -12.37 -6.76
C GLY A 282 -18.14 -13.59 -6.46
N THR A 283 -16.81 -13.48 -6.57
CA THR A 283 -15.87 -14.54 -6.21
C THR A 283 -15.20 -14.21 -4.88
N GLU A 284 -15.27 -15.10 -3.90
CA GLU A 284 -14.48 -15.00 -2.68
C GLU A 284 -13.02 -15.35 -2.99
N VAL A 285 -12.15 -14.34 -2.91
CA VAL A 285 -10.69 -14.46 -3.15
C VAL A 285 -9.96 -14.63 -1.83
N VAL A 286 -10.41 -13.91 -0.79
CA VAL A 286 -9.91 -14.02 0.57
C VAL A 286 -11.10 -14.18 1.50
N PRO A 287 -11.07 -15.07 2.50
CA PRO A 287 -12.21 -15.25 3.41
C PRO A 287 -12.63 -13.98 4.11
N ALA A 288 -13.92 -13.69 4.16
CA ALA A 288 -14.45 -12.50 4.81
C ALA A 288 -14.04 -12.41 6.29
N SER A 289 -14.04 -13.55 6.99
CA SER A 289 -13.59 -13.61 8.40
C SER A 289 -12.13 -13.24 8.60
N TRP A 290 -11.27 -13.55 7.60
CA TRP A 290 -9.86 -13.16 7.63
C TRP A 290 -9.70 -11.65 7.46
N ILE A 291 -10.40 -11.06 6.50
CA ILE A 291 -10.38 -9.61 6.28
C ILE A 291 -10.87 -8.87 7.52
N ASP A 292 -11.99 -9.33 8.13
CA ASP A 292 -12.51 -8.74 9.35
C ASP A 292 -11.47 -8.77 10.49
N ALA A 293 -10.80 -9.92 10.69
CA ALA A 293 -9.75 -10.04 11.69
C ALA A 293 -8.52 -9.17 11.37
N ALA A 294 -8.12 -9.13 10.08
CA ALA A 294 -6.95 -8.36 9.65
C ALA A 294 -7.14 -6.85 9.78
N THR A 295 -8.38 -6.37 9.67
CA THR A 295 -8.73 -4.94 9.74
C THR A 295 -9.42 -4.53 11.04
N THR A 296 -9.38 -5.39 12.06
CA THR A 296 -9.83 -5.09 13.43
C THR A 296 -8.62 -4.97 14.35
N PRO A 297 -8.63 -4.04 15.36
CA PRO A 297 -7.54 -3.90 16.31
C PRO A 297 -7.19 -5.21 17.02
N GLN A 298 -5.95 -5.65 16.86
CA GLN A 298 -5.38 -6.82 17.52
C GLN A 298 -4.45 -6.41 18.65
N ILE A 299 -3.74 -5.30 18.50
CA ILE A 299 -2.77 -4.77 19.46
C ILE A 299 -2.65 -3.25 19.28
N ASN A 300 -2.19 -2.54 20.31
CA ASN A 300 -1.77 -1.15 20.18
C ASN A 300 -0.51 -1.10 19.30
N GLY A 301 -0.53 -0.26 18.29
CA GLY A 301 0.58 -0.06 17.38
C GLY A 301 1.45 1.14 17.73
N PHE A 302 1.96 1.85 16.75
CA PHE A 302 2.78 3.04 16.94
C PHE A 302 1.93 4.28 17.28
N GLY A 303 2.32 5.02 18.31
CA GLY A 303 1.62 6.24 18.69
C GLY A 303 0.18 5.98 19.15
N THR A 304 -0.81 6.51 18.42
CA THR A 304 -2.24 6.35 18.71
C THR A 304 -2.95 5.38 17.76
N ASP A 305 -2.21 4.74 16.88
CA ASP A 305 -2.77 3.79 15.93
C ASP A 305 -2.86 2.40 16.55
N PHE A 306 -3.78 1.59 16.04
CA PHE A 306 -3.84 0.16 16.31
C PHE A 306 -3.22 -0.61 15.16
N TYR A 307 -2.96 -1.90 15.37
CA TYR A 307 -2.43 -2.79 14.35
C TYR A 307 -3.29 -4.06 14.25
N GLY A 308 -3.57 -4.47 13.01
CA GLY A 308 -4.24 -5.72 12.68
C GLY A 308 -3.26 -6.76 12.16
N TYR A 309 -3.65 -7.57 11.17
CA TYR A 309 -2.74 -8.50 10.52
C TYR A 309 -2.03 -7.77 9.37
N PHE A 310 -0.86 -7.18 9.67
CA PHE A 310 -0.08 -6.34 8.76
C PHE A 310 -0.89 -5.16 8.16
N PHE A 311 -1.93 -4.70 8.85
CA PHE A 311 -2.65 -3.48 8.53
C PHE A 311 -2.53 -2.48 9.68
N TRP A 312 -2.23 -1.23 9.34
CA TRP A 312 -2.32 -0.09 10.25
C TRP A 312 -3.78 0.32 10.37
N LEU A 313 -4.22 0.61 11.58
CA LEU A 313 -5.60 0.94 11.87
C LEU A 313 -5.65 2.28 12.59
N GLY A 314 -6.17 3.28 11.89
CA GLY A 314 -6.22 4.64 12.40
C GLY A 314 -7.60 5.25 12.29
N ARG A 315 -7.64 6.54 12.60
CA ARG A 315 -8.87 7.33 12.60
C ARG A 315 -8.60 8.76 12.17
N SER A 316 -9.60 9.37 11.57
CA SER A 316 -9.64 10.77 11.16
C SER A 316 -10.85 11.45 11.78
N LEU A 317 -10.75 12.75 12.04
CA LEU A 317 -11.87 13.56 12.50
C LEU A 317 -12.27 14.53 11.39
N VAL A 318 -13.48 14.40 10.87
CA VAL A 318 -14.06 15.27 9.84
C VAL A 318 -15.40 15.80 10.33
N ASP A 319 -15.54 17.13 10.42
CA ASP A 319 -16.75 17.79 10.88
C ASP A 319 -17.30 17.22 12.22
N ARG A 320 -16.40 16.93 13.18
CA ARG A 320 -16.67 16.32 14.49
C ARG A 320 -17.13 14.86 14.44
N HIS A 321 -17.01 14.19 13.29
CA HIS A 321 -17.30 12.78 13.12
C HIS A 321 -15.96 12.00 13.02
N GLU A 322 -15.81 10.97 13.87
CA GLU A 322 -14.68 10.05 13.79
C GLU A 322 -14.90 9.05 12.67
N ILE A 323 -13.95 8.97 11.75
CA ILE A 323 -13.95 8.05 10.62
C ILE A 323 -12.77 7.10 10.77
N ARG A 324 -13.04 5.80 10.86
CA ARG A 324 -12.03 4.76 11.00
C ARG A 324 -11.57 4.26 9.63
N TRP A 325 -10.28 3.95 9.55
CA TRP A 325 -9.70 3.38 8.35
C TRP A 325 -8.67 2.30 8.68
N ALA A 326 -8.54 1.32 7.79
CA ALA A 326 -7.40 0.42 7.71
C ALA A 326 -6.47 0.89 6.59
N ALA A 327 -5.16 0.66 6.74
CA ALA A 327 -4.22 1.05 5.70
C ALA A 327 -3.07 0.06 5.55
N ALA A 328 -2.71 -0.23 4.29
CA ALA A 328 -1.39 -0.70 3.95
C ALA A 328 -0.46 0.51 3.79
N VAL A 329 0.70 0.47 4.47
CA VAL A 329 1.60 1.61 4.60
C VAL A 329 3.01 1.22 4.18
N GLY A 330 3.59 1.99 3.25
CA GLY A 330 4.95 1.83 2.80
C GLY A 330 5.78 3.10 2.94
N LEU A 331 7.09 2.93 3.12
CA LEU A 331 8.07 4.02 3.16
C LEU A 331 7.97 4.86 1.88
N GLY A 332 8.16 6.17 2.01
CA GLY A 332 8.11 7.08 0.86
C GLY A 332 6.73 7.62 0.55
N GLY A 333 5.72 7.29 1.35
CA GLY A 333 4.35 7.80 1.16
C GLY A 333 3.42 6.85 0.42
N GLN A 334 3.79 5.57 0.30
CA GLN A 334 2.90 4.53 -0.23
C GLN A 334 1.76 4.30 0.75
N ARG A 335 0.53 4.50 0.31
CA ARG A 335 -0.66 4.37 1.15
C ARG A 335 -1.81 3.74 0.38
N LEU A 336 -2.44 2.78 1.00
CA LEU A 336 -3.71 2.23 0.57
C LEU A 336 -4.68 2.33 1.74
N PHE A 337 -5.50 3.37 1.75
CA PHE A 337 -6.53 3.54 2.79
C PHE A 337 -7.81 2.83 2.37
N ILE A 338 -8.40 2.12 3.31
CA ILE A 338 -9.70 1.45 3.21
C ILE A 338 -10.60 2.06 4.28
N VAL A 339 -11.72 2.66 3.89
CA VAL A 339 -12.65 3.38 4.77
C VAL A 339 -14.03 2.74 4.65
N PRO A 340 -14.32 1.69 5.46
CA PRO A 340 -15.55 0.89 5.30
C PRO A 340 -16.84 1.69 5.45
N GLU A 341 -16.94 2.59 6.40
CA GLU A 341 -18.17 3.36 6.64
C GLU A 341 -18.55 4.31 5.50
N LEU A 342 -17.59 4.66 4.63
CA LEU A 342 -17.82 5.50 3.46
C LEU A 342 -17.79 4.73 2.14
N ASP A 343 -17.60 3.40 2.21
CA ASP A 343 -17.41 2.51 1.06
C ASP A 343 -16.36 3.09 0.09
N LEU A 344 -15.16 3.41 0.64
CA LEU A 344 -14.16 4.23 -0.01
C LEU A 344 -12.76 3.61 0.08
N VAL A 345 -12.02 3.69 -1.03
CA VAL A 345 -10.60 3.33 -1.14
C VAL A 345 -9.80 4.53 -1.66
N VAL A 346 -8.64 4.77 -1.08
CA VAL A 346 -7.67 5.75 -1.56
C VAL A 346 -6.32 5.08 -1.70
N ALA A 347 -5.79 5.05 -2.93
CA ALA A 347 -4.43 4.63 -3.18
C ALA A 347 -3.56 5.85 -3.50
N MET A 348 -2.36 5.90 -2.92
CA MET A 348 -1.38 6.95 -3.16
C MET A 348 0.01 6.36 -3.25
N ASN A 349 0.75 6.75 -4.28
CA ASN A 349 2.17 6.46 -4.44
C ASN A 349 2.97 7.76 -4.46
N ALA A 350 4.15 7.75 -3.84
CA ALA A 350 5.01 8.92 -3.75
C ALA A 350 6.49 8.51 -3.57
N GLY A 351 7.40 9.38 -3.98
CA GLY A 351 8.84 9.20 -3.81
C GLY A 351 9.41 9.97 -2.60
N LEU A 352 8.69 9.99 -1.47
CA LEU A 352 9.04 10.72 -0.25
C LEU A 352 9.93 9.89 0.70
N TYR A 353 10.80 9.04 0.17
CA TYR A 353 11.56 8.02 0.92
C TYR A 353 12.39 8.57 2.08
N GLN A 354 12.98 9.75 1.92
CA GLN A 354 13.77 10.40 2.96
C GLN A 354 13.03 11.57 3.64
N SER A 355 11.74 11.74 3.32
CA SER A 355 10.97 12.89 3.82
C SER A 355 10.34 12.60 5.18
N PRO A 356 10.53 13.46 6.19
CA PRO A 356 9.86 13.33 7.48
C PRO A 356 8.35 13.60 7.38
N VAL A 357 7.88 14.19 6.28
CA VAL A 357 6.46 14.54 6.08
C VAL A 357 5.68 13.52 5.24
N GLN A 358 6.28 12.40 4.86
CA GLN A 358 5.64 11.38 4.02
C GLN A 358 4.24 10.94 4.51
N ALA A 359 4.08 10.78 5.83
CA ALA A 359 2.79 10.44 6.43
C ALA A 359 1.81 11.61 6.41
N LEU A 360 2.30 12.84 6.66
CA LEU A 360 1.47 14.05 6.70
C LEU A 360 0.89 14.39 5.32
N VAL A 361 1.64 14.20 4.25
CA VAL A 361 1.18 14.43 2.86
C VAL A 361 -0.01 13.51 2.55
N ALA A 362 0.13 12.22 2.84
CA ALA A 362 -0.94 11.25 2.59
C ALA A 362 -2.18 11.50 3.47
N LEU A 363 -1.99 11.80 4.77
CA LEU A 363 -3.08 12.14 5.67
C LEU A 363 -3.77 13.46 5.28
N LYS A 364 -3.03 14.42 4.73
CA LYS A 364 -3.64 15.66 4.21
C LYS A 364 -4.49 15.38 2.99
N ALA A 365 -4.02 14.54 2.04
CA ALA A 365 -4.82 14.11 0.90
C ALA A 365 -6.12 13.44 1.36
N LEU A 366 -6.02 12.48 2.28
CA LEU A 366 -7.17 11.80 2.86
C LEU A 366 -8.11 12.77 3.57
N ASN A 367 -7.63 13.51 4.58
CA ASN A 367 -8.47 14.23 5.53
C ASN A 367 -9.04 15.55 4.97
N GLN A 368 -8.22 16.30 4.22
CA GLN A 368 -8.61 17.63 3.79
C GLN A 368 -9.34 17.66 2.45
N TYR A 369 -9.22 16.58 1.65
CA TYR A 369 -9.81 16.53 0.33
C TYR A 369 -10.80 15.37 0.22
N VAL A 370 -10.36 14.13 0.40
CA VAL A 370 -11.18 12.95 0.10
C VAL A 370 -12.32 12.78 1.11
N LEU A 371 -12.01 12.74 2.41
CA LEU A 371 -13.03 12.55 3.44
C LEU A 371 -13.98 13.74 3.53
N LYS A 372 -13.50 14.96 3.30
CA LYS A 372 -14.39 16.15 3.20
C LYS A 372 -15.32 16.07 2.00
N ALA A 373 -14.83 15.56 0.85
CA ALA A 373 -15.67 15.36 -0.32
C ALA A 373 -16.77 14.33 -0.07
N ALA A 374 -16.46 13.27 0.68
CA ALA A 374 -17.39 12.19 1.02
C ALA A 374 -18.42 12.59 2.10
N HIS A 375 -18.08 13.52 3.00
CA HIS A 375 -18.92 13.90 4.14
C HIS A 375 -19.84 15.10 3.85
N ARG A 376 -19.49 15.97 2.90
CA ARG A 376 -20.38 17.03 2.47
C ARG A 376 -21.60 16.40 1.80
N ARG A 377 -22.74 16.42 2.49
CA ARG A 377 -24.05 16.19 1.85
C ARG A 377 -24.19 17.24 0.75
N SER A 378 -24.45 16.80 -0.48
CA SER A 378 -24.91 17.73 -1.53
C SER A 378 -26.09 18.51 -0.98
N PRO A 379 -26.14 19.83 -1.18
CA PRO A 379 -27.23 20.67 -0.70
C PRO A 379 -28.59 20.25 -1.24
#